data_e2b76c1e9be8d6ec25b7b127e5b2916b
#
_entry.id   e2b76c1e9be8d6ec25b7b127e5b2916b
#
_cell.length_a   1.000
_cell.length_b   1.000
_cell.length_c   1.000
_cell.angle_alpha   90.00
_cell.angle_beta   90.00
_cell.angle_gamma   90.00
#
_symmetry.space_group_name_H-M   'P 1'
#
loop_
_entity.id
_entity.type
_entity.pdbx_description
1 polymer ?
#
loop_
_entity_poly.entity_id
_entity_poly.type
_entity_poly.pdbx_seq_one_letter_code
_entity_poly.pdbx_strand_id
1 'polypeptide(L)'
;MYCYRKVKEDLYWVGANDRRLAMFEGVYSVPDGVSYNSYLLMDEKTVLFDTVDKAVSETFFENVEAVLGERSLDYVVVHHMEPDHSATLDGIVRRYPDIKIICNAKIASMMKQFFTFDVDSRAILMKEGDTFSTGKHNLVFVMAPMVHWPEVMVSYDTTDKILFSADAFGTFGALNGALFADEVNFERDYLDEARRYYTNIVGKYGTQVQAILKKASALEIDMICPLHGFVWRKGHGEFISKYLYWSSYTPEETGVVIAYASVYGHTENAAEVLACKLREAGIKTVMYDVSVTPASDIIAACFKYSHLVFASTTYNAGIFVNMEALLHDLAAHNIQNRTVALIENGSWAPTSGGLMREILSQCKNITFIDSMLSVRSSVKPDQMAVIDQMVKEIAATIPQTSEVSEIAKGEVDTNTMFKLSYGLFVLTAKEGNKDNGCIINTTTQLTVSPNRIAIAVNKANATHDMIKNTGVFNVSILSTDVPFTLFQHFGFQSGRDVDKFAGYTAAQRSANGLYYITEAANGMISAKVVEMKDYGSHTLFVAEVTEARILSDVPSVTYQYYFDHIKPKPQPTDEKKVGYVCKICGYVYEGEELTADFICPLCKHGAEDFEKIQ
;
A
#
# COMPACT_ATOMS: atom_id res chain seq x y z
N MET A 1 -3.71 34.80 -4.54
CA MET A 1 -4.54 33.92 -3.64
C MET A 1 -3.69 32.75 -3.20
N TYR A 2 -3.52 32.54 -1.93
CA TYR A 2 -2.62 31.55 -1.32
C TYR A 2 -3.32 30.19 -1.08
N CYS A 3 -2.53 29.12 -0.99
CA CYS A 3 -3.00 27.74 -0.82
C CYS A 3 -2.10 26.93 0.14
N TYR A 4 -1.48 27.56 1.13
CA TYR A 4 -0.69 26.87 2.15
C TYR A 4 -1.53 25.90 2.98
N ARG A 5 -0.87 24.90 3.60
CA ARG A 5 -1.52 23.96 4.53
C ARG A 5 -0.75 23.84 5.84
N LYS A 6 -1.47 23.77 6.95
CA LYS A 6 -0.89 23.52 8.27
C LYS A 6 -0.44 22.05 8.35
N VAL A 7 0.85 21.85 8.68
CA VAL A 7 1.46 20.53 8.89
C VAL A 7 1.41 20.12 10.35
N LYS A 8 1.81 21.04 11.22
CA LYS A 8 1.75 20.95 12.69
C LYS A 8 1.37 22.30 13.29
N GLU A 9 1.43 22.49 14.62
CA GLU A 9 0.93 23.72 15.26
C GLU A 9 1.57 24.98 14.70
N ASP A 10 2.87 24.94 14.49
CA ASP A 10 3.72 26.04 14.06
C ASP A 10 4.48 25.76 12.75
N LEU A 11 4.25 24.60 12.10
CA LEU A 11 4.84 24.23 10.82
C LEU A 11 3.79 24.26 9.71
N TYR A 12 4.09 24.92 8.60
CA TYR A 12 3.22 25.07 7.44
C TYR A 12 3.90 24.59 6.16
N TRP A 13 3.20 23.85 5.34
CA TRP A 13 3.57 23.63 3.95
C TRP A 13 3.21 24.89 3.14
N VAL A 14 4.21 25.44 2.47
CA VAL A 14 4.10 26.67 1.67
C VAL A 14 4.52 26.46 0.21
N GLY A 15 4.74 25.20 -0.17
CA GLY A 15 5.11 24.81 -1.52
C GLY A 15 4.02 25.07 -2.57
N ALA A 16 4.21 24.51 -3.76
CA ALA A 16 3.26 24.66 -4.87
C ALA A 16 3.24 23.41 -5.76
N ASN A 17 2.20 23.30 -6.59
CA ASN A 17 2.04 22.23 -7.56
C ASN A 17 2.23 22.79 -8.98
N ASP A 18 3.05 22.12 -9.79
CA ASP A 18 3.10 22.35 -11.22
C ASP A 18 2.34 21.25 -11.97
N ARG A 19 1.16 21.59 -12.47
CA ARG A 19 0.30 20.69 -13.27
C ARG A 19 0.48 20.88 -14.78
N ARG A 20 1.40 21.76 -15.19
CA ARG A 20 1.69 22.05 -16.59
C ARG A 20 2.97 21.41 -17.06
N LEU A 21 3.81 20.99 -16.13
CA LEU A 21 5.05 20.30 -16.43
C LEU A 21 4.74 18.95 -17.06
N ALA A 22 5.15 18.77 -18.32
CA ALA A 22 4.96 17.52 -19.04
C ALA A 22 6.15 16.54 -18.85
N MET A 23 7.34 17.10 -18.63
CA MET A 23 8.59 16.34 -18.51
C MET A 23 9.42 16.91 -17.35
N PHE A 24 9.58 16.13 -16.28
CA PHE A 24 10.48 16.46 -15.17
C PHE A 24 11.92 16.24 -15.60
N GLU A 25 12.82 17.16 -15.27
CA GLU A 25 14.23 17.20 -15.74
C GLU A 25 14.40 17.10 -17.27
N GLY A 26 13.33 17.27 -18.04
CA GLY A 26 13.33 17.08 -19.48
C GLY A 26 13.42 15.63 -19.94
N VAL A 27 13.35 14.66 -19.03
CA VAL A 27 13.52 13.22 -19.30
C VAL A 27 12.30 12.41 -18.85
N TYR A 28 11.74 12.70 -17.67
CA TYR A 28 10.71 11.88 -17.05
C TYR A 28 9.32 12.45 -17.35
N SER A 29 8.50 11.70 -18.07
CA SER A 29 7.11 12.08 -18.32
C SER A 29 6.33 12.16 -17.00
N VAL A 30 5.66 13.29 -16.73
CA VAL A 30 4.86 13.51 -15.51
C VAL A 30 3.47 14.02 -15.90
N PRO A 31 2.59 13.16 -16.42
CA PRO A 31 1.26 13.54 -16.90
C PRO A 31 0.39 14.16 -15.79
N ASP A 32 0.62 13.79 -14.54
CA ASP A 32 -0.07 14.33 -13.37
C ASP A 32 0.68 15.50 -12.71
N GLY A 33 1.72 16.02 -13.38
CA GLY A 33 2.55 17.10 -12.88
C GLY A 33 3.46 16.68 -11.73
N VAL A 34 3.86 17.67 -10.91
CA VAL A 34 4.76 17.48 -9.76
C VAL A 34 4.41 18.47 -8.65
N SER A 35 4.67 18.11 -7.40
CA SER A 35 4.66 19.06 -6.27
C SER A 35 6.08 19.46 -5.92
N TYR A 36 6.29 20.74 -5.64
CA TYR A 36 7.51 21.27 -5.03
C TYR A 36 7.16 21.66 -3.60
N ASN A 37 7.70 20.92 -2.64
CA ASN A 37 7.39 21.17 -1.23
C ASN A 37 8.42 22.11 -0.62
N SER A 38 7.93 23.03 0.15
CA SER A 38 8.69 23.91 1.02
C SER A 38 7.92 24.08 2.31
N TYR A 39 8.61 24.23 3.41
CA TYR A 39 7.97 24.29 4.73
C TYR A 39 8.42 25.54 5.48
N LEU A 40 7.49 26.16 6.20
CA LEU A 40 7.76 27.36 7.01
C LEU A 40 7.44 27.07 8.47
N LEU A 41 8.46 27.15 9.31
CA LEU A 41 8.37 27.05 10.77
C LEU A 41 8.21 28.44 11.37
N MET A 42 7.14 28.63 12.14
CA MET A 42 6.73 29.88 12.78
C MET A 42 7.04 29.85 14.29
N ASP A 43 8.31 29.64 14.65
CA ASP A 43 8.80 29.65 16.04
C ASP A 43 9.26 31.03 16.46
N GLU A 44 10.05 31.19 17.54
CA GLU A 44 10.68 32.46 17.93
C GLU A 44 11.46 33.05 16.76
N LYS A 45 12.23 32.20 16.06
CA LYS A 45 12.83 32.48 14.76
C LYS A 45 12.01 31.82 13.66
N THR A 46 11.75 32.56 12.60
CA THR A 46 11.07 32.00 11.42
C THR A 46 12.08 31.31 10.51
N VAL A 47 11.80 30.06 10.12
CA VAL A 47 12.70 29.25 9.30
C VAL A 47 11.95 28.65 8.11
N LEU A 48 12.41 28.98 6.91
CA LEU A 48 11.96 28.34 5.67
C LEU A 48 12.87 27.15 5.36
N PHE A 49 12.29 26.02 5.00
CA PHE A 49 13.01 24.81 4.54
C PHE A 49 12.85 24.67 3.04
N ASP A 50 13.96 24.88 2.33
CA ASP A 50 14.09 24.89 0.88
C ASP A 50 13.15 25.90 0.18
N THR A 51 13.30 26.02 -1.11
CA THR A 51 12.42 26.84 -1.95
C THR A 51 11.77 25.98 -3.03
N VAL A 52 11.36 26.54 -4.16
CA VAL A 52 10.66 25.83 -5.23
C VAL A 52 11.17 26.22 -6.61
N ASP A 53 10.75 25.48 -7.62
CA ASP A 53 11.00 25.80 -9.02
C ASP A 53 10.46 27.19 -9.39
N LYS A 54 11.10 27.78 -10.37
CA LYS A 54 10.77 29.11 -10.87
C LYS A 54 9.38 29.20 -11.49
N ALA A 55 8.88 28.11 -12.07
CA ALA A 55 7.58 28.06 -12.73
C ALA A 55 6.41 28.30 -11.75
N VAL A 56 6.58 27.99 -10.46
CA VAL A 56 5.56 28.13 -9.43
C VAL A 56 5.89 29.21 -8.39
N SER A 57 6.88 30.05 -8.68
CA SER A 57 7.42 31.06 -7.75
C SER A 57 6.37 32.04 -7.20
N GLU A 58 5.42 32.47 -8.00
CA GLU A 58 4.37 33.42 -7.59
C GLU A 58 3.51 32.83 -6.47
N THR A 59 2.98 31.62 -6.68
CA THR A 59 2.18 30.92 -5.66
C THR A 59 2.97 30.66 -4.39
N PHE A 60 4.23 30.26 -4.54
CA PHE A 60 5.12 30.05 -3.40
C PHE A 60 5.33 31.31 -2.56
N PHE A 61 5.64 32.44 -3.19
CA PHE A 61 5.83 33.69 -2.45
C PHE A 61 4.55 34.16 -1.78
N GLU A 62 3.39 34.07 -2.46
CA GLU A 62 2.09 34.37 -1.83
C GLU A 62 1.83 33.50 -0.60
N ASN A 63 2.16 32.19 -0.66
CA ASN A 63 2.02 31.28 0.47
C ASN A 63 2.92 31.67 1.65
N VAL A 64 4.20 31.96 1.38
CA VAL A 64 5.17 32.36 2.41
C VAL A 64 4.71 33.66 3.07
N GLU A 65 4.36 34.68 2.29
CA GLU A 65 3.90 35.98 2.79
C GLU A 65 2.62 35.85 3.63
N ALA A 66 1.67 35.01 3.18
CA ALA A 66 0.41 34.79 3.90
C ALA A 66 0.61 34.11 5.27
N VAL A 67 1.57 33.19 5.39
CA VAL A 67 1.89 32.52 6.67
C VAL A 67 2.69 33.43 7.59
N LEU A 68 3.68 34.17 7.06
CA LEU A 68 4.49 35.10 7.83
C LEU A 68 3.65 36.26 8.42
N GLY A 69 2.64 36.74 7.68
CA GLY A 69 1.89 37.94 8.07
C GLY A 69 2.79 39.13 8.23
N GLU A 70 2.85 39.69 9.44
CA GLU A 70 3.70 40.87 9.77
C GLU A 70 5.13 40.49 10.19
N ARG A 71 5.46 39.20 10.34
CA ARG A 71 6.80 38.73 10.71
C ARG A 71 7.75 38.75 9.53
N SER A 72 9.02 38.95 9.79
CA SER A 72 10.10 38.78 8.82
C SER A 72 10.50 37.31 8.75
N LEU A 73 11.15 36.91 7.66
CA LEU A 73 11.80 35.60 7.51
C LEU A 73 13.26 35.72 7.97
N ASP A 74 13.60 35.00 9.06
CA ASP A 74 14.93 35.12 9.68
C ASP A 74 15.95 34.20 9.00
N TYR A 75 15.51 32.95 8.65
CA TYR A 75 16.41 31.93 8.13
C TYR A 75 15.77 31.16 6.98
N VAL A 76 16.61 30.68 6.04
CA VAL A 76 16.28 29.63 5.10
C VAL A 76 17.31 28.51 5.26
N VAL A 77 16.82 27.28 5.46
CA VAL A 77 17.61 26.06 5.36
C VAL A 77 17.60 25.61 3.91
N VAL A 78 18.76 25.35 3.33
CA VAL A 78 18.89 24.79 1.99
C VAL A 78 19.47 23.39 2.13
N HIS A 79 18.66 22.38 1.86
CA HIS A 79 19.07 20.99 1.92
C HIS A 79 19.71 20.52 0.62
N HIS A 80 19.27 21.09 -0.51
CA HIS A 80 19.61 20.65 -1.84
C HIS A 80 19.68 21.85 -2.81
N MET A 81 20.57 21.77 -3.80
CA MET A 81 20.82 22.86 -4.74
C MET A 81 20.24 22.65 -6.13
N GLU A 82 19.51 21.58 -6.34
CA GLU A 82 18.79 21.40 -7.59
C GLU A 82 17.81 22.56 -7.81
N PRO A 83 17.72 23.10 -9.06
CA PRO A 83 16.95 24.32 -9.32
C PRO A 83 15.48 24.26 -8.94
N ASP A 84 14.86 23.09 -8.96
CA ASP A 84 13.46 22.91 -8.55
C ASP A 84 13.22 23.10 -7.04
N HIS A 85 14.30 23.12 -6.23
CA HIS A 85 14.28 23.47 -4.79
C HIS A 85 15.07 24.71 -4.45
N SER A 86 15.81 25.28 -5.41
CA SER A 86 16.69 26.42 -5.13
C SER A 86 16.47 27.62 -6.05
N ALA A 87 15.79 27.49 -7.20
CA ALA A 87 15.69 28.55 -8.20
C ALA A 87 15.05 29.85 -7.69
N THR A 88 14.20 29.78 -6.67
CA THR A 88 13.53 30.96 -6.09
C THR A 88 14.27 31.56 -4.89
N LEU A 89 15.45 31.01 -4.50
CA LEU A 89 16.24 31.49 -3.37
C LEU A 89 16.67 32.95 -3.52
N ASP A 90 17.06 33.38 -4.74
CA ASP A 90 17.38 34.78 -5.02
C ASP A 90 16.17 35.70 -4.79
N GLY A 91 14.97 35.22 -5.11
CA GLY A 91 13.72 35.95 -4.82
C GLY A 91 13.44 36.08 -3.31
N ILE A 92 13.76 35.07 -2.52
CA ILE A 92 13.69 35.10 -1.05
C ILE A 92 14.70 36.09 -0.48
N VAL A 93 15.96 36.03 -0.92
CA VAL A 93 17.02 36.96 -0.47
C VAL A 93 16.69 38.42 -0.78
N ARG A 94 16.06 38.70 -1.91
CA ARG A 94 15.63 40.07 -2.26
C ARG A 94 14.46 40.56 -1.42
N ARG A 95 13.51 39.70 -1.06
CA ARG A 95 12.36 40.04 -0.23
C ARG A 95 12.73 40.21 1.23
N TYR A 96 13.68 39.43 1.71
CA TYR A 96 14.15 39.41 3.09
C TYR A 96 15.66 39.68 3.13
N PRO A 97 16.10 40.97 3.01
CA PRO A 97 17.52 41.31 2.83
C PRO A 97 18.44 40.88 3.97
N ASP A 98 17.91 40.73 5.18
CA ASP A 98 18.66 40.32 6.37
C ASP A 98 18.71 38.83 6.62
N ILE A 99 18.04 38.03 5.77
CA ILE A 99 17.93 36.57 5.91
C ILE A 99 19.30 35.91 5.96
N LYS A 100 19.45 34.94 6.85
CA LYS A 100 20.60 34.04 6.91
C LYS A 100 20.27 32.68 6.26
N ILE A 101 21.27 32.06 5.65
CA ILE A 101 21.14 30.83 4.91
C ILE A 101 21.87 29.73 5.67
N ILE A 102 21.13 28.76 6.18
CA ILE A 102 21.67 27.60 6.88
C ILE A 102 21.92 26.52 5.82
N CYS A 103 23.19 26.13 5.65
CA CYS A 103 23.59 25.16 4.62
C CYS A 103 24.94 24.52 4.98
N ASN A 104 25.40 23.55 4.20
CA ASN A 104 26.77 23.06 4.33
C ASN A 104 27.73 23.78 3.35
N ALA A 105 29.03 23.54 3.50
CA ALA A 105 30.05 24.21 2.70
C ALA A 105 29.95 23.91 1.18
N LYS A 106 29.48 22.70 0.79
CA LYS A 106 29.29 22.36 -0.62
C LYS A 106 28.10 23.11 -1.21
N ILE A 107 26.98 23.16 -0.49
CA ILE A 107 25.79 23.94 -0.86
C ILE A 107 26.18 25.42 -1.04
N ALA A 108 26.91 26.02 -0.10
CA ALA A 108 27.37 27.39 -0.21
C ALA A 108 28.27 27.61 -1.44
N SER A 109 29.14 26.66 -1.77
CA SER A 109 29.96 26.70 -2.99
C SER A 109 29.11 26.62 -4.27
N MET A 110 28.08 25.77 -4.30
CA MET A 110 27.18 25.63 -5.45
C MET A 110 26.28 26.84 -5.63
N MET A 111 25.78 27.46 -4.53
CA MET A 111 25.01 28.72 -4.59
C MET A 111 25.74 29.80 -5.37
N LYS A 112 27.07 29.92 -5.19
CA LYS A 112 27.89 30.91 -5.89
C LYS A 112 27.98 30.66 -7.40
N GLN A 113 27.64 29.45 -7.86
CA GLN A 113 27.57 29.13 -9.31
C GLN A 113 26.21 29.54 -9.90
N PHE A 114 25.15 29.50 -9.11
CA PHE A 114 23.80 29.85 -9.55
C PHE A 114 23.44 31.32 -9.33
N PHE A 115 23.96 31.95 -8.26
CA PHE A 115 23.50 33.26 -7.82
C PHE A 115 24.64 34.28 -7.68
N THR A 116 24.26 35.57 -7.77
CA THR A 116 25.18 36.69 -7.67
C THR A 116 25.12 37.44 -6.34
N PHE A 117 24.21 37.11 -5.44
CA PHE A 117 24.17 37.71 -4.10
C PHE A 117 25.33 37.21 -3.23
N ASP A 118 25.70 38.01 -2.22
CA ASP A 118 26.78 37.66 -1.31
C ASP A 118 26.38 36.47 -0.41
N VAL A 119 26.81 35.26 -0.81
CA VAL A 119 26.58 34.03 -0.08
C VAL A 119 27.37 33.97 1.22
N ASP A 120 28.63 34.46 1.21
CA ASP A 120 29.54 34.32 2.36
C ASP A 120 29.07 35.10 3.58
N SER A 121 28.52 36.29 3.38
CA SER A 121 28.00 37.10 4.50
C SER A 121 26.69 36.54 5.10
N ARG A 122 25.97 35.67 4.37
CA ARG A 122 24.67 35.14 4.76
C ARG A 122 24.75 33.72 5.28
N ALA A 123 25.71 32.93 4.81
CA ALA A 123 25.79 31.51 5.10
C ALA A 123 26.16 31.20 6.55
N ILE A 124 25.40 30.32 7.17
CA ILE A 124 25.71 29.64 8.43
C ILE A 124 26.03 28.20 8.06
N LEU A 125 27.31 27.83 8.15
CA LEU A 125 27.79 26.55 7.70
C LEU A 125 27.60 25.47 8.76
N MET A 126 26.84 24.42 8.41
CA MET A 126 26.57 23.24 9.23
C MET A 126 27.40 22.05 8.79
N LYS A 127 27.77 21.21 9.74
CA LYS A 127 28.44 19.93 9.57
C LYS A 127 27.58 18.80 10.13
N GLU A 128 28.04 17.57 9.94
CA GLU A 128 27.40 16.38 10.52
C GLU A 128 27.20 16.52 12.02
N GLY A 129 25.97 16.42 12.48
CA GLY A 129 25.58 16.48 13.90
C GLY A 129 25.50 17.89 14.50
N ASP A 130 25.79 18.95 13.74
CA ASP A 130 25.60 20.32 14.23
C ASP A 130 24.11 20.58 14.51
N THR A 131 23.87 21.46 15.49
CA THR A 131 22.51 21.80 15.93
C THR A 131 22.21 23.28 15.75
N PHE A 132 20.94 23.60 15.54
CA PHE A 132 20.46 24.98 15.47
C PHE A 132 19.12 25.12 16.19
N SER A 133 19.06 26.05 17.18
CA SER A 133 17.82 26.32 17.91
C SER A 133 17.06 27.47 17.27
N THR A 134 15.77 27.26 17.04
CA THR A 134 14.85 28.29 16.54
C THR A 134 14.04 28.96 17.65
N GLY A 135 14.19 28.51 18.89
CA GLY A 135 13.45 28.84 20.09
C GLY A 135 12.94 27.58 20.77
N LYS A 136 11.75 27.18 20.48
CA LYS A 136 11.12 25.91 20.92
C LYS A 136 11.74 24.70 20.22
N HIS A 137 12.02 24.81 18.92
CA HIS A 137 12.53 23.72 18.11
C HIS A 137 14.05 23.67 18.07
N ASN A 138 14.59 22.47 17.90
CA ASN A 138 16.02 22.23 17.81
C ASN A 138 16.33 21.29 16.64
N LEU A 139 16.97 21.84 15.61
CA LEU A 139 17.31 21.14 14.38
C LEU A 139 18.68 20.50 14.49
N VAL A 140 18.81 19.25 14.08
CA VAL A 140 20.09 18.53 13.92
C VAL A 140 20.32 18.28 12.44
N PHE A 141 21.53 18.58 11.94
CA PHE A 141 21.86 18.41 10.51
C PHE A 141 22.65 17.14 10.29
N VAL A 142 22.24 16.38 9.26
CA VAL A 142 22.86 15.12 8.86
C VAL A 142 23.24 15.18 7.38
N MET A 143 24.48 14.87 7.07
CA MET A 143 24.97 14.88 5.69
C MET A 143 24.48 13.61 4.97
N ALA A 144 23.89 13.79 3.78
CA ALA A 144 23.33 12.76 2.93
C ALA A 144 23.91 12.79 1.50
N PRO A 145 25.26 12.76 1.34
CA PRO A 145 25.87 12.93 0.04
C PRO A 145 25.42 11.86 -0.94
N MET A 146 25.14 12.26 -2.20
CA MET A 146 24.63 11.41 -3.29
C MET A 146 23.22 10.83 -3.05
N VAL A 147 22.40 11.48 -2.22
CA VAL A 147 20.97 11.18 -2.10
C VAL A 147 20.16 12.46 -2.50
N HIS A 148 20.18 12.90 -3.83
CA HIS A 148 20.91 12.20 -4.91
C HIS A 148 22.11 13.01 -5.43
N TRP A 149 22.38 14.24 -4.99
CA TRP A 149 23.54 15.05 -5.34
C TRP A 149 24.60 15.05 -4.22
N PRO A 150 25.86 15.45 -4.53
CA PRO A 150 26.98 15.31 -3.59
C PRO A 150 26.92 16.23 -2.38
N GLU A 151 26.15 17.31 -2.44
CA GLU A 151 26.04 18.32 -1.40
C GLU A 151 24.86 18.09 -0.44
N VAL A 152 23.93 17.18 -0.76
CA VAL A 152 22.68 17.01 -0.01
C VAL A 152 22.92 16.81 1.49
N MET A 153 22.15 17.54 2.28
CA MET A 153 21.97 17.32 3.71
C MET A 153 20.47 17.19 4.03
N VAL A 154 20.16 16.67 5.19
CA VAL A 154 18.82 16.61 5.75
C VAL A 154 18.83 17.23 7.13
N SER A 155 17.68 17.63 7.64
CA SER A 155 17.57 18.10 9.02
C SER A 155 16.49 17.35 9.79
N TYR A 156 16.74 17.16 11.08
CA TYR A 156 15.83 16.50 11.99
C TYR A 156 15.48 17.42 13.16
N ASP A 157 14.21 17.75 13.30
CA ASP A 157 13.69 18.46 14.45
C ASP A 157 13.50 17.48 15.61
N THR A 158 14.31 17.63 16.65
CA THR A 158 14.27 16.76 17.83
C THR A 158 13.07 17.03 18.73
N THR A 159 12.45 18.20 18.62
CA THR A 159 11.29 18.59 19.43
C THR A 159 10.03 17.89 18.97
N ASP A 160 9.77 17.95 17.68
CA ASP A 160 8.57 17.40 17.06
C ASP A 160 8.83 16.10 16.31
N LYS A 161 10.09 15.60 16.34
CA LYS A 161 10.54 14.36 15.68
C LYS A 161 10.24 14.34 14.18
N ILE A 162 10.48 15.47 13.51
CA ILE A 162 10.23 15.65 12.08
C ILE A 162 11.54 15.53 11.30
N LEU A 163 11.56 14.67 10.31
CA LEU A 163 12.64 14.57 9.33
C LEU A 163 12.29 15.38 8.08
N PHE A 164 13.06 16.44 7.79
CA PHE A 164 13.08 17.10 6.49
C PHE A 164 14.10 16.37 5.61
N SER A 165 13.61 15.57 4.69
CA SER A 165 14.37 14.49 4.06
C SER A 165 14.99 14.84 2.71
N ALA A 166 14.95 16.11 2.30
CA ALA A 166 15.25 16.50 0.92
C ALA A 166 14.43 15.66 -0.07
N ASP A 167 15.01 15.18 -1.16
CA ASP A 167 14.33 14.37 -2.17
C ASP A 167 14.02 12.94 -1.74
N ALA A 168 14.67 12.46 -0.68
CA ALA A 168 14.34 11.15 -0.17
C ALA A 168 12.86 11.08 0.26
N PHE A 169 12.21 9.97 -0.07
CA PHE A 169 10.77 9.74 0.14
C PHE A 169 9.83 10.55 -0.75
N GLY A 170 10.35 11.15 -1.81
CA GLY A 170 9.58 11.87 -2.81
C GLY A 170 8.70 10.96 -3.68
N THR A 171 7.76 11.59 -4.38
CA THR A 171 6.80 10.95 -5.30
C THR A 171 6.50 11.90 -6.44
N PHE A 172 6.44 11.41 -7.68
CA PHE A 172 5.87 12.17 -8.78
C PHE A 172 4.37 12.40 -8.57
N GLY A 173 3.84 13.40 -9.24
CA GLY A 173 2.44 13.81 -9.18
C GLY A 173 2.20 15.06 -8.35
N ALA A 174 1.35 15.93 -8.85
CA ALA A 174 0.85 17.10 -8.13
C ALA A 174 -0.17 16.67 -7.07
N LEU A 175 -0.12 17.29 -5.90
CA LEU A 175 -1.05 17.02 -4.81
C LEU A 175 -2.46 17.51 -5.15
N ASN A 176 -3.47 16.67 -4.94
CA ASN A 176 -4.87 16.96 -5.23
C ASN A 176 -5.62 17.54 -4.01
N GLY A 177 -4.96 18.46 -3.29
CA GLY A 177 -5.46 19.02 -2.04
C GLY A 177 -5.13 18.18 -0.80
N ALA A 178 -4.88 16.88 -0.95
CA ALA A 178 -4.34 16.03 0.09
C ALA A 178 -2.84 16.34 0.26
N LEU A 179 -2.40 16.63 1.48
CA LEU A 179 -0.99 16.85 1.79
C LEU A 179 -0.36 15.62 2.44
N PHE A 180 -1.13 14.88 3.22
CA PHE A 180 -0.61 13.74 3.98
C PHE A 180 -0.91 12.42 3.28
N ALA A 181 0.03 11.49 3.32
CA ALA A 181 -0.12 10.16 2.71
C ALA A 181 -1.31 9.37 3.27
N ASP A 182 -1.71 9.62 4.53
CA ASP A 182 -2.88 8.99 5.15
C ASP A 182 -4.24 9.64 4.76
N GLU A 183 -4.24 10.69 3.96
CA GLU A 183 -5.45 11.28 3.37
C GLU A 183 -5.88 10.59 2.06
N VAL A 184 -5.04 9.68 1.53
CA VAL A 184 -5.26 8.97 0.26
C VAL A 184 -5.00 7.47 0.41
N ASN A 185 -5.39 6.67 -0.58
CA ASN A 185 -4.92 5.28 -0.66
C ASN A 185 -3.57 5.24 -1.38
N PHE A 186 -2.50 5.53 -0.64
CA PHE A 186 -1.17 5.69 -1.20
C PHE A 186 -0.68 4.42 -1.92
N GLU A 187 -0.92 3.24 -1.35
CA GLU A 187 -0.46 1.98 -1.94
C GLU A 187 -1.09 1.70 -3.31
N ARG A 188 -2.40 1.99 -3.44
CA ARG A 188 -3.11 1.78 -4.70
C ARG A 188 -2.81 2.86 -5.74
N ASP A 189 -2.76 4.12 -5.31
CA ASP A 189 -2.86 5.25 -6.24
C ASP A 189 -1.50 5.92 -6.51
N TYR A 190 -0.51 5.76 -5.60
CA TYR A 190 0.73 6.54 -5.67
C TYR A 190 2.02 5.71 -5.50
N LEU A 191 1.96 4.45 -5.03
CA LEU A 191 3.16 3.65 -4.79
C LEU A 191 3.97 3.41 -6.07
N ASP A 192 3.32 3.21 -7.21
CA ASP A 192 4.01 3.02 -8.48
C ASP A 192 4.72 4.31 -8.93
N GLU A 193 4.14 5.49 -8.70
CA GLU A 193 4.77 6.79 -8.95
C GLU A 193 5.92 7.07 -7.97
N ALA A 194 5.81 6.67 -6.71
CA ALA A 194 6.89 6.78 -5.73
C ALA A 194 8.07 5.86 -6.08
N ARG A 195 7.79 4.62 -6.57
CA ARG A 195 8.81 3.73 -7.09
C ARG A 195 9.47 4.32 -8.32
N ARG A 196 8.69 4.87 -9.25
CA ARG A 196 9.19 5.51 -10.47
C ARG A 196 10.06 6.71 -10.14
N TYR A 197 9.65 7.55 -9.16
CA TYR A 197 10.47 8.63 -8.65
C TYR A 197 11.80 8.10 -8.09
N TYR A 198 11.74 7.17 -7.12
CA TYR A 198 12.94 6.61 -6.51
C TYR A 198 13.90 6.02 -7.53
N THR A 199 13.41 5.15 -8.41
CA THR A 199 14.27 4.40 -9.34
C THR A 199 14.97 5.30 -10.34
N ASN A 200 14.33 6.37 -10.79
CA ASN A 200 14.86 7.28 -11.80
C ASN A 200 15.71 8.41 -11.19
N ILE A 201 15.36 8.90 -10.01
CA ILE A 201 16.07 10.03 -9.37
C ILE A 201 17.19 9.52 -8.45
N VAL A 202 16.92 8.54 -7.62
CA VAL A 202 17.83 8.08 -6.56
C VAL A 202 18.44 6.70 -6.84
N GLY A 203 17.86 5.92 -7.74
CA GLY A 203 18.12 4.49 -7.95
C GLY A 203 19.58 4.08 -8.13
N LYS A 204 20.39 4.93 -8.76
CA LYS A 204 21.85 4.72 -8.91
C LYS A 204 22.58 4.60 -7.57
N TYR A 205 22.11 5.27 -6.54
CA TYR A 205 22.82 5.52 -5.29
C TYR A 205 22.34 4.66 -4.13
N GLY A 206 21.90 3.44 -4.39
CA GLY A 206 21.35 2.52 -3.38
C GLY A 206 22.23 2.36 -2.14
N THR A 207 23.56 2.26 -2.30
CA THR A 207 24.50 2.15 -1.16
C THR A 207 24.45 3.38 -0.24
N GLN A 208 24.34 4.57 -0.82
CA GLN A 208 24.28 5.82 -0.06
C GLN A 208 22.91 5.94 0.65
N VAL A 209 21.84 5.52 -0.02
CA VAL A 209 20.50 5.44 0.61
C VAL A 209 20.52 4.47 1.79
N GLN A 210 21.12 3.29 1.67
CA GLN A 210 21.27 2.34 2.77
C GLN A 210 22.02 2.95 3.97
N ALA A 211 23.07 3.75 3.69
CA ALA A 211 23.83 4.43 4.74
C ALA A 211 22.98 5.47 5.49
N ILE A 212 22.16 6.24 4.78
CA ILE A 212 21.25 7.23 5.39
C ILE A 212 20.13 6.55 6.16
N LEU A 213 19.51 5.50 5.61
CA LEU A 213 18.49 4.72 6.32
C LEU A 213 19.02 4.12 7.63
N LYS A 214 20.29 3.67 7.63
CA LYS A 214 20.96 3.20 8.85
C LYS A 214 21.15 4.31 9.88
N LYS A 215 21.48 5.54 9.46
CA LYS A 215 21.54 6.69 10.39
C LYS A 215 20.15 7.02 10.93
N ALA A 216 19.14 7.07 10.05
CA ALA A 216 17.76 7.38 10.41
C ALA A 216 17.13 6.34 11.35
N SER A 217 17.55 5.06 11.29
CA SER A 217 17.03 4.02 12.18
C SER A 217 17.36 4.21 13.67
N ALA A 218 18.30 5.09 13.99
CA ALA A 218 18.63 5.48 15.37
C ALA A 218 17.75 6.65 15.88
N LEU A 219 16.93 7.24 15.02
CA LEU A 219 16.06 8.37 15.35
C LEU A 219 14.61 7.88 15.54
N GLU A 220 13.91 8.50 16.45
CA GLU A 220 12.47 8.37 16.58
C GLU A 220 11.80 9.39 15.65
N ILE A 221 11.24 8.93 14.55
CA ILE A 221 10.66 9.79 13.52
C ILE A 221 9.13 9.66 13.56
N ASP A 222 8.44 10.76 13.89
CA ASP A 222 6.98 10.84 13.88
C ASP A 222 6.44 11.35 12.53
N MET A 223 7.28 12.11 11.79
CA MET A 223 6.88 12.70 10.52
C MET A 223 8.07 12.81 9.56
N ILE A 224 7.80 12.61 8.25
CA ILE A 224 8.76 12.86 7.17
C ILE A 224 8.18 13.92 6.23
N CYS A 225 8.95 14.96 5.98
CA CYS A 225 8.64 16.10 5.12
C CYS A 225 9.58 16.10 3.90
N PRO A 226 9.23 15.42 2.78
CA PRO A 226 10.04 15.39 1.57
C PRO A 226 9.84 16.64 0.71
N LEU A 227 10.72 16.84 -0.27
CA LEU A 227 10.63 17.97 -1.20
C LEU A 227 9.64 17.74 -2.35
N HIS A 228 9.22 16.48 -2.57
CA HIS A 228 8.15 16.12 -3.51
C HIS A 228 7.13 15.18 -2.89
N GLY A 229 5.88 15.24 -3.35
CA GLY A 229 4.82 14.31 -2.95
C GLY A 229 4.30 14.55 -1.54
N PHE A 230 3.92 13.50 -0.87
CA PHE A 230 3.17 13.55 0.38
C PHE A 230 4.04 13.66 1.63
N VAL A 231 3.53 14.39 2.62
CA VAL A 231 4.05 14.37 4.00
C VAL A 231 3.59 13.09 4.70
N TRP A 232 4.50 12.42 5.38
CA TRP A 232 4.22 11.18 6.10
C TRP A 232 4.12 11.43 7.60
N ARG A 233 2.94 11.24 8.18
CA ARG A 233 2.68 11.28 9.63
C ARG A 233 2.15 9.96 10.17
N LYS A 234 1.84 9.00 9.28
CA LYS A 234 1.44 7.61 9.57
C LYS A 234 1.92 6.71 8.44
N GLY A 235 2.16 5.43 8.73
CA GLY A 235 2.53 4.43 7.72
C GLY A 235 3.93 4.60 7.11
N HIS A 236 4.74 5.54 7.57
CA HIS A 236 6.09 5.78 7.03
C HIS A 236 7.03 4.57 7.21
N GLY A 237 6.82 3.72 8.22
CA GLY A 237 7.60 2.50 8.39
C GLY A 237 7.45 1.51 7.23
N GLU A 238 6.25 1.38 6.67
CA GLU A 238 5.97 0.56 5.48
C GLU A 238 6.66 1.15 4.24
N PHE A 239 6.62 2.48 4.09
CA PHE A 239 7.29 3.16 2.99
C PHE A 239 8.82 3.10 3.10
N ILE A 240 9.39 3.25 4.30
CA ILE A 240 10.83 3.02 4.55
C ILE A 240 11.23 1.59 4.16
N SER A 241 10.38 0.60 4.41
CA SER A 241 10.61 -0.79 3.99
C SER A 241 10.71 -0.92 2.45
N LYS A 242 9.92 -0.16 1.69
CA LYS A 242 10.06 -0.09 0.22
C LYS A 242 11.41 0.48 -0.19
N TYR A 243 11.87 1.54 0.45
CA TYR A 243 13.20 2.12 0.22
C TYR A 243 14.33 1.11 0.49
N LEU A 244 14.19 0.24 1.51
CA LEU A 244 15.14 -0.85 1.77
C LEU A 244 15.21 -1.84 0.61
N TYR A 245 14.07 -2.25 0.04
CA TYR A 245 14.03 -3.12 -1.14
C TYR A 245 14.66 -2.45 -2.36
N TRP A 246 14.26 -1.20 -2.66
CA TRP A 246 14.74 -0.49 -3.86
C TRP A 246 16.24 -0.20 -3.78
N SER A 247 16.72 0.25 -2.62
CA SER A 247 18.13 0.62 -2.42
C SER A 247 19.08 -0.58 -2.30
N SER A 248 18.58 -1.76 -1.98
CA SER A 248 19.32 -3.02 -2.04
C SER A 248 19.20 -3.72 -3.40
N TYR A 249 18.46 -3.13 -4.35
CA TYR A 249 18.13 -3.73 -5.64
C TYR A 249 17.43 -5.09 -5.53
N THR A 250 16.75 -5.34 -4.42
CA THR A 250 15.94 -6.53 -4.20
C THR A 250 14.61 -6.38 -4.92
N PRO A 251 14.19 -7.34 -5.75
CA PRO A 251 12.87 -7.28 -6.38
C PRO A 251 11.75 -7.27 -5.34
N GLU A 252 10.73 -6.45 -5.56
CA GLU A 252 9.54 -6.45 -4.69
C GLU A 252 8.64 -7.66 -4.96
N GLU A 253 8.59 -8.09 -6.22
CA GLU A 253 7.69 -9.13 -6.68
C GLU A 253 8.42 -10.14 -7.58
N THR A 254 8.04 -11.39 -7.46
CA THR A 254 8.40 -12.41 -8.43
C THR A 254 7.51 -12.27 -9.66
N GLY A 255 8.12 -12.09 -10.83
CA GLY A 255 7.43 -11.91 -12.08
C GLY A 255 8.38 -11.50 -13.19
N VAL A 256 7.87 -11.39 -14.40
CA VAL A 256 8.64 -11.13 -15.63
C VAL A 256 8.20 -9.82 -16.27
N VAL A 257 9.14 -8.91 -16.48
CA VAL A 257 8.98 -7.74 -17.36
C VAL A 257 9.40 -8.16 -18.77
N ILE A 258 8.59 -7.88 -19.76
CA ILE A 258 8.92 -8.08 -21.18
C ILE A 258 8.90 -6.73 -21.86
N ALA A 259 10.07 -6.16 -22.11
CA ALA A 259 10.21 -4.95 -22.92
C ALA A 259 10.55 -5.33 -24.36
N TYR A 260 9.77 -4.86 -25.32
CA TYR A 260 9.96 -5.22 -26.72
C TYR A 260 10.05 -4.01 -27.65
N ALA A 261 10.86 -4.16 -28.70
CA ALA A 261 11.04 -3.23 -29.79
C ALA A 261 10.69 -3.93 -31.11
N SER A 262 9.60 -3.54 -31.74
CA SER A 262 9.11 -4.15 -32.97
C SER A 262 8.83 -3.10 -34.02
N VAL A 263 9.24 -3.35 -35.28
CA VAL A 263 8.98 -2.43 -36.41
C VAL A 263 7.66 -2.76 -37.10
N TYR A 264 7.39 -4.05 -37.35
CA TYR A 264 6.20 -4.52 -38.08
C TYR A 264 5.43 -5.63 -37.35
N GLY A 265 5.54 -5.72 -36.03
CA GLY A 265 4.79 -6.63 -35.17
C GLY A 265 5.38 -8.02 -34.99
N HIS A 266 6.43 -8.43 -35.73
CA HIS A 266 6.95 -9.80 -35.63
C HIS A 266 7.79 -10.07 -34.37
N THR A 267 8.52 -9.08 -33.88
CA THR A 267 9.23 -9.17 -32.58
C THR A 267 8.25 -9.10 -31.43
N GLU A 268 7.25 -8.24 -31.54
CA GLU A 268 6.11 -8.17 -30.62
C GLU A 268 5.41 -9.53 -30.51
N ASN A 269 5.05 -10.14 -31.63
CA ASN A 269 4.44 -11.47 -31.65
C ASN A 269 5.30 -12.53 -30.94
N ALA A 270 6.63 -12.51 -31.13
CA ALA A 270 7.54 -13.40 -30.41
C ALA A 270 7.48 -13.17 -28.88
N ALA A 271 7.44 -11.91 -28.47
CA ALA A 271 7.31 -11.53 -27.06
C ALA A 271 5.94 -11.95 -26.48
N GLU A 272 4.85 -11.77 -27.22
CA GLU A 272 3.51 -12.22 -26.83
C GLU A 272 3.39 -13.72 -26.67
N VAL A 273 3.95 -14.51 -27.61
CA VAL A 273 3.97 -15.96 -27.50
C VAL A 273 4.68 -16.40 -26.23
N LEU A 274 5.83 -15.81 -25.90
CA LEU A 274 6.54 -16.08 -24.65
C LEU A 274 5.68 -15.68 -23.44
N ALA A 275 5.05 -14.51 -23.47
CA ALA A 275 4.20 -14.02 -22.39
C ALA A 275 3.02 -14.98 -22.12
N CYS A 276 2.32 -15.42 -23.17
CA CYS A 276 1.22 -16.39 -23.04
C CYS A 276 1.69 -17.69 -22.37
N LYS A 277 2.81 -18.25 -22.82
CA LYS A 277 3.36 -19.48 -22.24
C LYS A 277 3.84 -19.33 -20.80
N LEU A 278 4.42 -18.18 -20.44
CA LEU A 278 4.74 -17.87 -19.06
C LEU A 278 3.48 -17.78 -18.19
N ARG A 279 2.40 -17.18 -18.71
CA ARG A 279 1.12 -17.12 -18.01
C ARG A 279 0.45 -18.49 -17.87
N GLU A 280 0.52 -19.34 -18.89
CA GLU A 280 0.09 -20.74 -18.80
C GLU A 280 0.86 -21.52 -17.72
N ALA A 281 2.13 -21.19 -17.52
CA ALA A 281 2.97 -21.72 -16.44
C ALA A 281 2.73 -21.05 -15.08
N GLY A 282 1.70 -20.19 -14.93
CA GLY A 282 1.37 -19.49 -13.68
C GLY A 282 2.28 -18.29 -13.34
N ILE A 283 3.18 -17.89 -14.24
CA ILE A 283 4.15 -16.83 -14.00
C ILE A 283 3.56 -15.47 -14.36
N LYS A 284 3.60 -14.52 -13.41
CA LYS A 284 3.16 -13.14 -13.63
C LYS A 284 4.02 -12.45 -14.68
N THR A 285 3.40 -11.82 -15.68
CA THR A 285 4.08 -11.06 -16.72
C THR A 285 3.47 -9.67 -16.88
N VAL A 286 4.31 -8.68 -17.23
CA VAL A 286 3.92 -7.36 -17.71
C VAL A 286 4.70 -7.06 -18.99
N MET A 287 4.06 -6.38 -19.95
CA MET A 287 4.66 -6.12 -21.25
C MET A 287 4.71 -4.62 -21.55
N TYR A 288 5.78 -4.16 -22.17
CA TYR A 288 5.98 -2.77 -22.56
C TYR A 288 6.55 -2.66 -23.98
N ASP A 289 5.89 -1.87 -24.81
CA ASP A 289 6.45 -1.40 -26.08
C ASP A 289 7.36 -0.19 -25.81
N VAL A 290 8.66 -0.36 -26.05
CA VAL A 290 9.65 0.70 -25.82
C VAL A 290 9.48 1.90 -26.76
N SER A 291 8.66 1.77 -27.82
CA SER A 291 8.40 2.85 -28.76
C SER A 291 7.40 3.88 -28.25
N VAL A 292 6.52 3.49 -27.31
CA VAL A 292 5.40 4.31 -26.82
C VAL A 292 5.36 4.43 -25.30
N THR A 293 6.03 3.54 -24.56
CA THR A 293 6.09 3.60 -23.10
C THR A 293 7.32 4.41 -22.67
N PRO A 294 7.18 5.40 -21.80
CA PRO A 294 8.32 6.13 -21.24
C PRO A 294 9.34 5.18 -20.59
N ALA A 295 10.62 5.41 -20.82
CA ALA A 295 11.69 4.58 -20.24
C ALA A 295 11.60 4.51 -18.72
N SER A 296 11.21 5.60 -18.05
CA SER A 296 11.05 5.68 -16.60
C SER A 296 10.08 4.66 -16.03
N ASP A 297 8.99 4.37 -16.73
CA ASP A 297 7.99 3.36 -16.32
C ASP A 297 8.57 1.94 -16.43
N ILE A 298 9.31 1.69 -17.52
CA ILE A 298 9.96 0.39 -17.75
C ILE A 298 11.07 0.15 -16.73
N ILE A 299 11.87 1.18 -16.41
CA ILE A 299 12.91 1.11 -15.38
C ILE A 299 12.28 0.79 -14.01
N ALA A 300 11.20 1.49 -13.63
CA ALA A 300 10.48 1.22 -12.40
C ALA A 300 9.96 -0.22 -12.33
N ALA A 301 9.44 -0.75 -13.44
CA ALA A 301 9.02 -2.14 -13.55
C ALA A 301 10.22 -3.11 -13.43
N CYS A 302 11.37 -2.80 -14.03
CA CYS A 302 12.59 -3.59 -13.90
C CYS A 302 13.12 -3.64 -12.46
N PHE A 303 12.93 -2.60 -11.67
CA PHE A 303 13.23 -2.62 -10.24
C PHE A 303 12.20 -3.43 -9.44
N LYS A 304 10.93 -3.39 -9.83
CA LYS A 304 9.85 -4.12 -9.15
C LYS A 304 9.96 -5.63 -9.30
N TYR A 305 10.24 -6.12 -10.50
CA TYR A 305 10.17 -7.54 -10.85
C TYR A 305 11.53 -8.23 -10.91
N SER A 306 11.53 -9.54 -10.64
CA SER A 306 12.73 -10.38 -10.53
C SER A 306 13.35 -10.77 -11.87
N HIS A 307 12.54 -10.86 -12.94
CA HIS A 307 12.97 -11.35 -14.23
C HIS A 307 12.68 -10.33 -15.34
N LEU A 308 13.62 -10.21 -16.28
CA LEU A 308 13.56 -9.24 -17.37
C LEU A 308 13.72 -9.98 -18.71
N VAL A 309 12.87 -9.69 -19.65
CA VAL A 309 12.98 -10.14 -21.05
C VAL A 309 13.11 -8.90 -21.92
N PHE A 310 14.17 -8.86 -22.71
CA PHE A 310 14.36 -7.83 -23.73
C PHE A 310 14.27 -8.44 -25.11
N ALA A 311 13.30 -7.99 -25.90
CA ALA A 311 13.04 -8.45 -27.25
C ALA A 311 13.27 -7.31 -28.24
N SER A 312 14.29 -7.42 -29.11
CA SER A 312 14.62 -6.34 -30.03
C SER A 312 14.77 -6.82 -31.47
N THR A 313 14.21 -6.05 -32.39
CA THR A 313 14.61 -6.16 -33.78
C THR A 313 16.02 -5.61 -33.99
N THR A 314 16.81 -6.23 -34.87
CA THR A 314 18.07 -5.69 -35.32
C THR A 314 17.82 -4.50 -36.28
N TYR A 315 18.33 -3.35 -35.95
CA TYR A 315 18.15 -2.11 -36.68
C TYR A 315 19.50 -1.46 -36.99
N ASN A 316 19.78 -1.18 -38.25
CA ASN A 316 21.08 -0.67 -38.69
C ASN A 316 22.27 -1.51 -38.19
N ALA A 317 22.13 -2.84 -38.22
CA ALA A 317 23.08 -3.81 -37.68
C ALA A 317 23.32 -3.71 -36.14
N GLY A 318 22.57 -2.89 -35.45
CA GLY A 318 22.60 -2.66 -34.00
C GLY A 318 21.32 -3.07 -33.30
N ILE A 319 21.12 -2.58 -32.08
CA ILE A 319 19.90 -2.68 -31.32
C ILE A 319 18.91 -1.64 -31.86
N PHE A 320 17.58 -1.86 -31.71
CA PHE A 320 16.59 -0.82 -31.99
C PHE A 320 16.82 0.39 -31.06
N VAL A 321 16.76 1.60 -31.62
CA VAL A 321 17.23 2.84 -30.95
C VAL A 321 16.66 3.02 -29.52
N ASN A 322 15.34 2.89 -29.35
CA ASN A 322 14.72 3.08 -28.04
C ASN A 322 15.10 1.95 -27.05
N MET A 323 15.29 0.72 -27.55
CA MET A 323 15.76 -0.39 -26.71
C MET A 323 17.20 -0.17 -26.27
N GLU A 324 18.07 0.28 -27.16
CA GLU A 324 19.47 0.59 -26.84
C GLU A 324 19.56 1.68 -25.77
N ALA A 325 18.78 2.77 -25.94
CA ALA A 325 18.68 3.85 -24.96
C ALA A 325 18.19 3.33 -23.59
N LEU A 326 17.13 2.53 -23.56
CA LEU A 326 16.61 1.93 -22.33
C LEU A 326 17.65 1.06 -21.61
N LEU A 327 18.40 0.23 -22.34
CA LEU A 327 19.39 -0.65 -21.74
C LEU A 327 20.58 0.11 -21.16
N HIS A 328 21.04 1.17 -21.84
CA HIS A 328 22.06 2.05 -21.30
C HIS A 328 21.57 2.81 -20.06
N ASP A 329 20.33 3.23 -20.06
CA ASP A 329 19.72 3.91 -18.94
C ASP A 329 19.55 2.98 -17.72
N LEU A 330 19.08 1.75 -17.93
CA LEU A 330 19.06 0.71 -16.88
C LEU A 330 20.46 0.45 -16.28
N ALA A 331 21.49 0.39 -17.11
CA ALA A 331 22.87 0.24 -16.66
C ALA A 331 23.35 1.46 -15.86
N ALA A 332 22.98 2.68 -16.30
CA ALA A 332 23.29 3.93 -15.60
C ALA A 332 22.63 4.00 -14.22
N HIS A 333 21.42 3.45 -14.07
CA HIS A 333 20.68 3.30 -12.80
C HIS A 333 21.16 2.12 -11.96
N ASN A 334 22.23 1.42 -12.41
CA ASN A 334 22.89 0.36 -11.63
C ASN A 334 21.97 -0.82 -11.29
N ILE A 335 21.05 -1.20 -12.20
CA ILE A 335 20.17 -2.36 -12.00
C ILE A 335 20.98 -3.62 -11.65
N GLN A 336 20.54 -4.38 -10.66
CA GLN A 336 21.25 -5.54 -10.13
C GLN A 336 20.28 -6.65 -9.78
N ASN A 337 20.85 -7.87 -9.53
CA ASN A 337 20.11 -9.00 -8.98
C ASN A 337 18.89 -9.41 -9.83
N ARG A 338 19.05 -9.51 -11.14
CA ARG A 338 17.98 -9.88 -12.07
C ARG A 338 18.36 -11.07 -12.94
N THR A 339 17.38 -11.94 -13.22
CA THR A 339 17.48 -12.96 -14.27
C THR A 339 17.01 -12.38 -15.58
N VAL A 340 17.77 -12.56 -16.65
CA VAL A 340 17.52 -11.96 -17.96
C VAL A 340 17.37 -13.01 -19.05
N ALA A 341 16.36 -12.85 -19.89
CA ALA A 341 16.18 -13.58 -21.14
C ALA A 341 16.19 -12.61 -22.33
N LEU A 342 16.63 -13.10 -23.49
CA LEU A 342 16.77 -12.27 -24.67
C LEU A 342 16.06 -12.89 -25.89
N ILE A 343 15.41 -12.02 -26.65
CA ILE A 343 14.83 -12.35 -27.98
C ILE A 343 15.43 -11.36 -28.98
N GLU A 344 16.00 -11.89 -30.05
CA GLU A 344 16.47 -11.07 -31.18
C GLU A 344 15.69 -11.38 -32.44
N ASN A 345 15.52 -10.40 -33.30
CA ASN A 345 14.94 -10.58 -34.63
C ASN A 345 15.75 -9.83 -35.70
N GLY A 346 15.89 -10.44 -36.88
CA GLY A 346 16.53 -9.82 -38.00
C GLY A 346 16.35 -10.64 -39.26
N SER A 347 15.86 -10.04 -40.36
CA SER A 347 15.51 -10.80 -41.57
C SER A 347 16.71 -11.47 -42.23
N TRP A 348 17.88 -10.81 -42.23
CA TRP A 348 19.10 -11.33 -42.84
C TRP A 348 20.26 -11.56 -41.87
N ALA A 349 20.35 -10.77 -40.77
CA ALA A 349 21.42 -10.88 -39.78
C ALA A 349 20.91 -10.42 -38.42
N PRO A 350 20.28 -11.31 -37.62
CA PRO A 350 19.93 -10.98 -36.24
C PRO A 350 21.21 -10.84 -35.39
N THR A 351 21.41 -9.66 -34.79
CA THR A 351 22.60 -9.32 -33.98
C THR A 351 22.26 -8.62 -32.69
N SER A 352 21.02 -8.16 -32.52
CA SER A 352 20.61 -7.35 -31.39
C SER A 352 20.73 -8.10 -30.02
N GLY A 353 20.54 -9.42 -30.01
CA GLY A 353 20.61 -10.22 -28.79
C GLY A 353 22.02 -10.22 -28.16
N GLY A 354 23.05 -10.41 -28.98
CA GLY A 354 24.44 -10.35 -28.53
C GLY A 354 24.82 -8.96 -27.97
N LEU A 355 24.40 -7.90 -28.67
CA LEU A 355 24.66 -6.52 -28.25
C LEU A 355 23.91 -6.15 -26.97
N MET A 356 22.65 -6.58 -26.81
CA MET A 356 21.89 -6.40 -25.56
C MET A 356 22.57 -7.11 -24.40
N ARG A 357 23.06 -8.34 -24.61
CA ARG A 357 23.82 -9.10 -23.61
C ARG A 357 25.09 -8.37 -23.20
N GLU A 358 25.82 -7.76 -24.13
CA GLU A 358 27.05 -7.00 -23.85
C GLU A 358 26.77 -5.82 -22.91
N ILE A 359 25.74 -5.02 -23.18
CA ILE A 359 25.35 -3.89 -22.32
C ILE A 359 24.98 -4.37 -20.93
N LEU A 360 24.09 -5.36 -20.82
CA LEU A 360 23.59 -5.83 -19.54
C LEU A 360 24.61 -6.61 -18.72
N SER A 361 25.63 -7.20 -19.36
CA SER A 361 26.75 -7.88 -18.66
C SER A 361 27.62 -6.93 -17.84
N GLN A 362 27.51 -5.62 -18.04
CA GLN A 362 28.17 -4.61 -17.22
C GLN A 362 27.45 -4.40 -15.87
N CYS A 363 26.20 -4.83 -15.76
CA CYS A 363 25.42 -4.71 -14.53
C CYS A 363 25.75 -5.83 -13.55
N LYS A 364 25.72 -5.51 -12.26
CA LYS A 364 26.11 -6.45 -11.19
C LYS A 364 25.05 -7.52 -10.97
N ASN A 365 25.49 -8.77 -10.79
CA ASN A 365 24.61 -9.91 -10.46
C ASN A 365 23.44 -10.09 -11.46
N ILE A 366 23.72 -9.89 -12.75
CA ILE A 366 22.80 -10.27 -13.82
C ILE A 366 23.07 -11.72 -14.20
N THR A 367 22.04 -12.53 -14.16
CA THR A 367 22.08 -13.94 -14.58
C THR A 367 21.29 -14.09 -15.86
N PHE A 368 21.94 -14.48 -16.95
CA PHE A 368 21.24 -14.80 -18.19
C PHE A 368 20.79 -16.26 -18.18
N ILE A 369 19.56 -16.52 -18.65
CA ILE A 369 19.18 -17.91 -18.97
C ILE A 369 20.00 -18.39 -20.19
N ASP A 370 20.13 -19.71 -20.32
CA ASP A 370 20.98 -20.29 -21.39
C ASP A 370 20.34 -20.12 -22.77
N SER A 371 19.01 -20.25 -22.85
CA SER A 371 18.27 -20.14 -24.11
C SER A 371 18.07 -18.69 -24.53
N MET A 372 18.28 -18.44 -25.82
CA MET A 372 17.95 -17.17 -26.49
C MET A 372 17.15 -17.48 -27.75
N LEU A 373 16.03 -16.77 -27.95
CA LEU A 373 15.25 -16.91 -29.19
C LEU A 373 15.81 -15.99 -30.27
N SER A 374 16.35 -16.57 -31.36
CA SER A 374 16.77 -15.83 -32.55
C SER A 374 15.77 -16.04 -33.68
N VAL A 375 15.06 -14.96 -34.05
CA VAL A 375 14.00 -14.97 -35.06
C VAL A 375 14.53 -14.39 -36.39
N ARG A 376 14.19 -15.03 -37.50
CA ARG A 376 14.37 -14.47 -38.84
C ARG A 376 13.03 -14.08 -39.42
N SER A 377 12.70 -12.79 -39.33
CA SER A 377 11.43 -12.16 -39.70
C SER A 377 10.27 -12.57 -38.78
N SER A 378 9.74 -13.79 -38.86
CA SER A 378 8.62 -14.26 -38.05
C SER A 378 8.94 -15.58 -37.34
N VAL A 379 8.35 -15.81 -36.18
CA VAL A 379 8.45 -17.08 -35.43
C VAL A 379 7.93 -18.23 -36.29
N LYS A 380 8.63 -19.36 -36.24
CA LYS A 380 8.31 -20.59 -36.97
C LYS A 380 7.94 -21.71 -36.00
N PRO A 381 7.17 -22.74 -36.45
CA PRO A 381 6.76 -23.84 -35.58
C PRO A 381 7.90 -24.60 -34.91
N ASP A 382 9.04 -24.74 -35.54
CA ASP A 382 10.25 -25.36 -35.00
C ASP A 382 10.91 -24.54 -33.87
N GLN A 383 10.65 -23.26 -33.82
CA GLN A 383 11.16 -22.36 -32.76
C GLN A 383 10.32 -22.42 -31.46
N MET A 384 9.14 -23.03 -31.51
CA MET A 384 8.30 -23.19 -30.30
C MET A 384 9.01 -23.98 -29.19
N ALA A 385 9.86 -24.94 -29.56
CA ALA A 385 10.65 -25.71 -28.60
C ALA A 385 11.66 -24.82 -27.84
N VAL A 386 12.22 -23.79 -28.49
CA VAL A 386 13.13 -22.84 -27.86
C VAL A 386 12.34 -21.97 -26.87
N ILE A 387 11.15 -21.50 -27.24
CA ILE A 387 10.30 -20.71 -26.36
C ILE A 387 9.88 -21.54 -25.13
N ASP A 388 9.51 -22.81 -25.33
CA ASP A 388 9.17 -23.74 -24.23
C ASP A 388 10.38 -23.95 -23.29
N GLN A 389 11.60 -24.00 -23.84
CA GLN A 389 12.80 -24.11 -23.05
C GLN A 389 13.08 -22.82 -22.25
N MET A 390 12.90 -21.65 -22.87
CA MET A 390 13.02 -20.36 -22.15
C MET A 390 12.04 -20.28 -20.97
N VAL A 391 10.79 -20.72 -21.16
CA VAL A 391 9.78 -20.78 -20.08
C VAL A 391 10.25 -21.67 -18.93
N LYS A 392 10.78 -22.87 -19.24
CA LYS A 392 11.31 -23.80 -18.23
C LYS A 392 12.49 -23.20 -17.46
N GLU A 393 13.42 -22.54 -18.15
CA GLU A 393 14.59 -21.92 -17.52
C GLU A 393 14.19 -20.74 -16.64
N ILE A 394 13.27 -19.88 -17.08
CA ILE A 394 12.70 -18.82 -16.27
C ILE A 394 11.98 -19.40 -15.04
N ALA A 395 11.12 -20.40 -15.23
CA ALA A 395 10.40 -21.05 -14.13
C ALA A 395 11.34 -21.68 -13.10
N ALA A 396 12.46 -22.27 -13.53
CA ALA A 396 13.45 -22.88 -12.65
C ALA A 396 14.20 -21.88 -11.76
N THR A 397 14.31 -20.64 -12.20
CA THR A 397 14.98 -19.55 -11.44
C THR A 397 14.02 -18.72 -10.59
N ILE A 398 12.72 -18.84 -10.83
CA ILE A 398 11.70 -18.28 -9.94
C ILE A 398 11.77 -19.07 -8.63
N PRO A 399 12.03 -18.39 -7.48
CA PRO A 399 11.87 -19.05 -6.20
C PRO A 399 10.46 -19.68 -6.22
N GLN A 400 10.41 -20.97 -6.21
CA GLN A 400 9.14 -21.62 -5.92
C GLN A 400 8.76 -21.11 -4.54
N THR A 401 7.93 -20.06 -4.46
CA THR A 401 7.00 -20.04 -3.34
C THR A 401 6.50 -21.45 -3.35
N SER A 402 6.85 -22.23 -2.31
CA SER A 402 6.30 -23.56 -2.21
C SER A 402 4.85 -23.41 -2.66
N GLU A 403 4.57 -23.76 -3.93
CA GLU A 403 3.24 -24.14 -4.27
C GLU A 403 2.93 -25.05 -3.11
N VAL A 404 1.99 -24.63 -2.29
CA VAL A 404 1.28 -25.59 -1.49
C VAL A 404 0.86 -26.57 -2.59
N SER A 405 1.72 -27.59 -2.80
CA SER A 405 1.53 -28.68 -3.74
C SER A 405 0.05 -28.94 -3.62
N GLU A 406 -0.71 -28.98 -4.72
CA GLU A 406 -2.14 -29.27 -4.60
C GLU A 406 -2.27 -30.27 -3.48
N ILE A 407 -2.63 -29.75 -2.30
CA ILE A 407 -2.73 -30.58 -1.10
C ILE A 407 -3.74 -31.58 -1.56
N ALA A 408 -3.30 -32.83 -1.73
CA ALA A 408 -4.17 -33.89 -2.18
C ALA A 408 -5.43 -33.70 -1.34
N LYS A 409 -6.52 -33.26 -1.98
CA LYS A 409 -7.76 -32.93 -1.29
C LYS A 409 -8.19 -34.22 -0.61
N GLY A 410 -7.85 -34.34 0.65
CA GLY A 410 -8.38 -35.35 1.51
C GLY A 410 -9.88 -35.14 1.68
N GLU A 411 -10.58 -36.14 2.14
CA GLU A 411 -11.98 -36.04 2.53
C GLU A 411 -12.10 -34.91 3.60
N VAL A 412 -12.91 -33.90 3.29
CA VAL A 412 -13.20 -32.82 4.26
C VAL A 412 -14.48 -33.18 5.02
N ASP A 413 -14.32 -33.74 6.22
CA ASP A 413 -15.44 -33.83 7.16
C ASP A 413 -15.77 -32.42 7.66
N THR A 414 -16.86 -31.85 7.16
CA THR A 414 -17.33 -30.52 7.53
C THR A 414 -17.62 -30.39 9.03
N ASN A 415 -17.90 -31.49 9.73
CA ASN A 415 -18.11 -31.50 11.18
C ASN A 415 -16.82 -31.16 11.95
N THR A 416 -15.66 -31.32 11.34
CA THR A 416 -14.38 -30.91 11.94
C THR A 416 -14.37 -29.42 12.28
N MET A 417 -15.08 -28.58 11.51
CA MET A 417 -15.18 -27.13 11.77
C MET A 417 -15.92 -26.83 13.09
N PHE A 418 -16.80 -27.71 13.55
CA PHE A 418 -17.46 -27.58 14.86
C PHE A 418 -16.54 -27.92 16.05
N LYS A 419 -15.35 -28.46 15.80
CA LYS A 419 -14.33 -28.69 16.85
C LYS A 419 -13.50 -27.45 17.13
N LEU A 420 -13.56 -26.42 16.26
CA LEU A 420 -12.93 -25.16 16.55
C LEU A 420 -13.59 -24.50 17.78
N SER A 421 -12.76 -23.94 18.66
CA SER A 421 -13.25 -23.22 19.83
C SER A 421 -13.77 -21.84 19.42
N TYR A 422 -15.08 -21.71 19.31
CA TYR A 422 -15.74 -20.43 19.05
C TYR A 422 -16.43 -19.90 20.30
N GLY A 423 -16.33 -18.59 20.55
CA GLY A 423 -17.29 -17.87 21.40
C GLY A 423 -18.62 -17.69 20.68
N LEU A 424 -19.63 -17.19 21.40
CA LEU A 424 -20.90 -16.76 20.79
C LEU A 424 -21.18 -15.31 21.17
N PHE A 425 -21.64 -14.55 20.18
CA PHE A 425 -21.73 -13.10 20.27
C PHE A 425 -23.04 -12.60 19.66
N VAL A 426 -23.58 -11.51 20.21
CA VAL A 426 -24.58 -10.70 19.52
C VAL A 426 -23.85 -9.56 18.83
N LEU A 427 -23.87 -9.56 17.49
CA LEU A 427 -23.36 -8.49 16.65
C LEU A 427 -24.49 -7.50 16.36
N THR A 428 -24.29 -6.21 16.59
CA THR A 428 -25.29 -5.18 16.35
C THR A 428 -24.77 -4.08 15.45
N ALA A 429 -25.66 -3.53 14.63
CA ALA A 429 -25.42 -2.40 13.75
C ALA A 429 -26.69 -1.54 13.61
N LYS A 430 -26.53 -0.34 13.06
CA LYS A 430 -27.63 0.58 12.80
C LYS A 430 -27.42 1.28 11.46
N GLU A 431 -28.49 1.42 10.68
CA GLU A 431 -28.49 2.20 9.46
C GLU A 431 -29.74 3.10 9.45
N GLY A 432 -29.52 4.41 9.33
CA GLY A 432 -30.57 5.40 9.51
C GLY A 432 -31.23 5.29 10.91
N ASN A 433 -32.52 5.03 10.94
CA ASN A 433 -33.27 4.84 12.20
C ASN A 433 -33.48 3.36 12.58
N LYS A 434 -32.99 2.42 11.76
CA LYS A 434 -33.17 0.99 11.98
C LYS A 434 -31.99 0.38 12.70
N ASP A 435 -32.22 -0.13 13.90
CA ASP A 435 -31.26 -0.97 14.63
C ASP A 435 -31.47 -2.45 14.26
N ASN A 436 -30.39 -3.24 14.24
CA ASN A 436 -30.49 -4.68 14.03
C ASN A 436 -29.36 -5.42 14.78
N GLY A 437 -29.58 -6.73 14.98
CA GLY A 437 -28.58 -7.62 15.55
C GLY A 437 -28.70 -9.04 15.03
N CYS A 438 -27.60 -9.79 15.08
CA CYS A 438 -27.57 -11.21 14.76
C CYS A 438 -26.57 -11.95 15.63
N ILE A 439 -26.70 -13.28 15.73
CA ILE A 439 -25.71 -14.15 16.38
C ILE A 439 -24.56 -14.40 15.39
N ILE A 440 -23.33 -14.27 15.90
CA ILE A 440 -22.11 -14.73 15.21
C ILE A 440 -21.21 -15.52 16.17
N ASN A 441 -20.30 -16.31 15.60
CA ASN A 441 -19.29 -17.07 16.34
C ASN A 441 -17.85 -16.74 15.90
N THR A 442 -17.67 -15.75 15.06
CA THR A 442 -16.45 -15.48 14.29
C THR A 442 -15.68 -14.26 14.75
N THR A 443 -15.90 -13.78 15.99
CA THR A 443 -15.12 -12.65 16.53
C THR A 443 -13.79 -13.14 17.06
N THR A 444 -12.69 -12.53 16.59
CA THR A 444 -11.34 -12.81 17.09
C THR A 444 -10.51 -11.53 17.20
N GLN A 445 -9.62 -11.46 18.20
CA GLN A 445 -8.64 -10.39 18.31
C GLN A 445 -7.50 -10.64 17.31
N LEU A 446 -7.08 -9.61 16.56
CA LEU A 446 -5.98 -9.68 15.62
C LEU A 446 -4.70 -9.06 16.17
N THR A 447 -4.81 -7.86 16.75
CA THR A 447 -3.65 -7.10 17.25
C THR A 447 -3.97 -6.42 18.57
N VAL A 448 -2.92 -6.10 19.33
CA VAL A 448 -3.03 -5.42 20.62
C VAL A 448 -2.77 -3.92 20.49
N SER A 449 -1.90 -3.53 19.57
CA SER A 449 -1.56 -2.13 19.31
C SER A 449 -1.34 -1.90 17.80
N PRO A 450 -2.25 -1.19 17.11
CA PRO A 450 -3.55 -0.78 17.58
C PRO A 450 -4.45 -2.00 17.92
N ASN A 451 -5.41 -1.82 18.84
CA ASN A 451 -6.29 -2.92 19.21
C ASN A 451 -7.32 -3.16 18.09
N ARG A 452 -7.21 -4.31 17.41
CA ARG A 452 -8.08 -4.67 16.29
C ARG A 452 -8.70 -6.05 16.48
N ILE A 453 -9.94 -6.16 16.00
CA ILE A 453 -10.68 -7.42 15.94
C ILE A 453 -11.11 -7.71 14.51
N ALA A 454 -11.31 -8.99 14.21
CA ALA A 454 -11.96 -9.44 12.97
C ALA A 454 -13.30 -10.11 13.29
N ILE A 455 -14.27 -9.92 12.38
CA ILE A 455 -15.54 -10.64 12.34
C ILE A 455 -15.81 -11.12 10.92
N ALA A 456 -16.31 -12.35 10.75
CA ALA A 456 -16.82 -12.83 9.47
C ALA A 456 -18.34 -12.90 9.52
N VAL A 457 -19.03 -12.15 8.67
CA VAL A 457 -20.48 -12.01 8.69
C VAL A 457 -21.08 -12.56 7.40
N ASN A 458 -22.08 -13.45 7.54
CA ASN A 458 -22.80 -13.99 6.40
C ASN A 458 -23.56 -12.88 5.67
N LYS A 459 -23.41 -12.82 4.34
CA LYS A 459 -24.06 -11.83 3.47
C LYS A 459 -25.59 -11.91 3.46
N ALA A 460 -26.16 -13.04 3.86
CA ALA A 460 -27.61 -13.18 4.03
C ALA A 460 -28.16 -12.38 5.21
N ASN A 461 -27.31 -12.02 6.19
CA ASN A 461 -27.72 -11.26 7.36
C ASN A 461 -27.92 -9.77 7.04
N ALA A 462 -29.06 -9.21 7.46
CA ALA A 462 -29.30 -7.77 7.32
C ALA A 462 -28.25 -6.91 8.05
N THR A 463 -27.71 -7.40 9.17
CA THR A 463 -26.63 -6.75 9.92
C THR A 463 -25.35 -6.60 9.08
N HIS A 464 -25.09 -7.55 8.16
CA HIS A 464 -23.95 -7.47 7.23
C HIS A 464 -24.01 -6.20 6.37
N ASP A 465 -25.18 -5.96 5.74
CA ASP A 465 -25.34 -4.80 4.84
C ASP A 465 -25.22 -3.49 5.61
N MET A 466 -25.79 -3.42 6.82
CA MET A 466 -25.67 -2.25 7.69
C MET A 466 -24.20 -1.96 8.04
N ILE A 467 -23.41 -2.97 8.42
CA ILE A 467 -21.98 -2.77 8.72
C ILE A 467 -21.20 -2.33 7.47
N LYS A 468 -21.50 -2.94 6.33
CA LYS A 468 -20.87 -2.58 5.06
C LYS A 468 -21.12 -1.11 4.71
N ASN A 469 -22.32 -0.61 4.96
CA ASN A 469 -22.73 0.75 4.61
C ASN A 469 -22.27 1.80 5.64
N THR A 470 -22.20 1.45 6.92
CA THR A 470 -21.94 2.42 8.00
C THR A 470 -20.52 2.35 8.57
N GLY A 471 -19.83 1.22 8.38
CA GLY A 471 -18.47 1.00 8.86
C GLY A 471 -18.35 0.88 10.39
N VAL A 472 -19.44 0.68 11.14
CA VAL A 472 -19.41 0.58 12.61
C VAL A 472 -20.29 -0.55 13.11
N PHE A 473 -19.87 -1.20 14.20
CA PHE A 473 -20.63 -2.26 14.83
C PHE A 473 -20.28 -2.40 16.33
N ASN A 474 -21.15 -3.09 17.08
CA ASN A 474 -20.85 -3.57 18.41
C ASN A 474 -20.91 -5.09 18.48
N VAL A 475 -20.10 -5.67 19.35
CA VAL A 475 -20.11 -7.08 19.71
C VAL A 475 -20.42 -7.20 21.20
N SER A 476 -21.47 -7.93 21.57
CA SER A 476 -21.73 -8.33 22.95
C SER A 476 -21.27 -9.77 23.12
N ILE A 477 -20.36 -10.01 24.05
CA ILE A 477 -19.79 -11.32 24.37
C ILE A 477 -20.77 -12.03 25.30
N LEU A 478 -21.38 -13.12 24.86
CA LEU A 478 -22.37 -13.84 25.63
C LEU A 478 -21.73 -14.68 26.72
N SER A 479 -22.39 -14.75 27.87
CA SER A 479 -21.99 -15.54 29.06
C SER A 479 -22.73 -16.89 29.15
N THR A 480 -22.26 -17.79 30.01
CA THR A 480 -22.78 -19.16 30.14
C THR A 480 -24.21 -19.24 30.69
N ASP A 481 -24.72 -18.16 31.22
CA ASP A 481 -26.11 -18.02 31.71
C ASP A 481 -27.10 -17.57 30.63
N VAL A 482 -26.64 -17.44 29.36
CA VAL A 482 -27.49 -17.01 28.25
C VAL A 482 -28.64 -17.99 27.99
N PRO A 483 -29.91 -17.53 27.99
CA PRO A 483 -31.02 -18.40 27.69
C PRO A 483 -31.16 -18.71 26.20
N PHE A 484 -31.72 -19.85 25.84
CA PHE A 484 -31.96 -20.22 24.45
C PHE A 484 -32.85 -19.22 23.69
N THR A 485 -33.76 -18.56 24.40
CA THR A 485 -34.64 -17.53 23.84
C THR A 485 -33.89 -16.36 23.22
N LEU A 486 -32.69 -16.01 23.73
CA LEU A 486 -31.85 -14.95 23.15
C LEU A 486 -31.33 -15.38 21.78
N PHE A 487 -30.93 -16.65 21.61
CA PHE A 487 -30.54 -17.20 20.32
C PHE A 487 -31.71 -17.24 19.33
N GLN A 488 -32.92 -17.56 19.80
CA GLN A 488 -34.12 -17.50 18.95
C GLN A 488 -34.40 -16.07 18.51
N HIS A 489 -34.27 -15.10 19.42
CA HIS A 489 -34.52 -13.69 19.13
C HIS A 489 -33.55 -13.10 18.12
N PHE A 490 -32.23 -13.25 18.31
CA PHE A 490 -31.22 -12.64 17.45
C PHE A 490 -30.76 -13.56 16.32
N GLY A 491 -30.84 -14.88 16.44
CA GLY A 491 -30.31 -15.85 15.51
C GLY A 491 -31.30 -16.40 14.50
N PHE A 492 -32.57 -16.66 14.92
CA PHE A 492 -33.53 -17.41 14.11
C PHE A 492 -34.60 -16.53 13.44
N GLN A 493 -34.44 -15.21 13.51
CA GLN A 493 -35.32 -14.25 12.87
C GLN A 493 -34.49 -13.35 11.93
N SER A 494 -35.08 -12.95 10.80
CA SER A 494 -34.45 -11.99 9.89
C SER A 494 -34.73 -10.58 10.34
N GLY A 495 -33.68 -9.74 10.49
CA GLY A 495 -33.85 -8.31 10.72
C GLY A 495 -34.39 -7.52 9.51
N ARG A 496 -34.63 -8.20 8.38
CA ARG A 496 -35.38 -7.62 7.24
C ARG A 496 -36.86 -7.63 7.51
N ASP A 497 -37.35 -8.63 8.25
CA ASP A 497 -38.77 -8.92 8.45
C ASP A 497 -39.27 -8.40 9.79
N VAL A 498 -38.41 -8.36 10.83
CA VAL A 498 -38.78 -7.95 12.18
C VAL A 498 -37.82 -6.92 12.76
N ASP A 499 -38.35 -6.01 13.58
CA ASP A 499 -37.52 -5.12 14.41
C ASP A 499 -37.16 -5.82 15.70
N LYS A 500 -35.92 -6.29 15.81
CA LYS A 500 -35.44 -7.06 16.96
C LYS A 500 -35.23 -6.22 18.23
N PHE A 501 -35.24 -4.90 18.12
CA PHE A 501 -35.09 -4.00 19.25
C PHE A 501 -36.41 -3.36 19.68
N ALA A 502 -37.51 -3.55 18.94
CA ALA A 502 -38.82 -3.07 19.32
C ALA A 502 -39.28 -3.79 20.62
N GLY A 503 -39.36 -3.03 21.72
CA GLY A 503 -39.72 -3.56 23.03
C GLY A 503 -38.63 -4.38 23.73
N TYR A 504 -37.42 -4.50 23.17
CA TYR A 504 -36.31 -5.17 23.82
C TYR A 504 -35.62 -4.23 24.81
N THR A 505 -35.77 -4.51 26.12
CA THR A 505 -35.33 -3.61 27.21
C THR A 505 -33.91 -3.92 27.72
N ALA A 506 -33.38 -5.12 27.44
CA ALA A 506 -32.08 -5.57 27.95
C ALA A 506 -30.91 -5.16 27.02
N ALA A 507 -30.96 -3.94 26.47
CA ALA A 507 -29.92 -3.34 25.66
C ALA A 507 -29.67 -1.89 26.05
N GLN A 508 -28.44 -1.46 25.93
CA GLN A 508 -28.00 -0.07 26.13
C GLN A 508 -27.21 0.43 24.89
N ARG A 509 -27.10 1.74 24.75
CA ARG A 509 -26.28 2.34 23.68
C ARG A 509 -24.87 2.60 24.18
N SER A 510 -23.89 2.23 23.35
CA SER A 510 -22.49 2.59 23.53
C SER A 510 -22.18 3.99 23.00
N ALA A 511 -20.95 4.44 23.11
CA ALA A 511 -20.51 5.77 22.67
C ALA A 511 -20.73 6.01 21.16
N ASN A 512 -20.66 4.95 20.32
CA ASN A 512 -20.95 5.05 18.89
C ASN A 512 -22.44 5.08 18.53
N GLY A 513 -23.34 5.08 19.54
CA GLY A 513 -24.79 5.14 19.38
C GLY A 513 -25.47 3.81 19.00
N LEU A 514 -24.74 2.70 18.89
CA LEU A 514 -25.27 1.38 18.62
C LEU A 514 -25.69 0.67 19.91
N TYR A 515 -26.67 -0.23 19.83
CA TYR A 515 -27.01 -1.07 20.94
C TYR A 515 -25.95 -2.13 21.26
N TYR A 516 -25.79 -2.47 22.52
CA TYR A 516 -25.17 -3.70 23.01
C TYR A 516 -26.10 -4.36 24.03
N ILE A 517 -26.01 -5.68 24.16
CA ILE A 517 -26.86 -6.45 25.04
C ILE A 517 -26.26 -6.41 26.45
N THR A 518 -27.12 -6.19 27.45
CA THR A 518 -26.74 -6.15 28.88
C THR A 518 -27.16 -7.40 29.65
N GLU A 519 -28.11 -8.17 29.11
CA GLU A 519 -28.56 -9.44 29.65
C GLU A 519 -27.64 -10.56 29.18
N ALA A 520 -27.19 -11.41 30.12
CA ALA A 520 -26.36 -12.57 29.80
C ALA A 520 -25.15 -12.29 28.86
N ALA A 521 -24.56 -11.12 29.03
CA ALA A 521 -23.33 -10.71 28.38
C ALA A 521 -22.26 -10.36 29.43
N ASN A 522 -21.04 -10.83 29.25
CA ASN A 522 -19.94 -10.53 30.14
C ASN A 522 -18.98 -9.45 29.62
N GLY A 523 -19.11 -9.05 28.36
CA GLY A 523 -18.33 -7.98 27.78
C GLY A 523 -18.98 -7.36 26.54
N MET A 524 -18.58 -6.13 26.21
CA MET A 524 -18.98 -5.47 25.00
C MET A 524 -17.76 -4.82 24.33
N ILE A 525 -17.78 -4.78 22.99
CA ILE A 525 -16.75 -4.14 22.15
C ILE A 525 -17.47 -3.32 21.10
N SER A 526 -17.12 -2.02 21.00
CA SER A 526 -17.48 -1.17 19.88
C SER A 526 -16.30 -1.06 18.93
N ALA A 527 -16.53 -1.15 17.62
CA ALA A 527 -15.45 -1.13 16.64
C ALA A 527 -15.84 -0.37 15.37
N LYS A 528 -14.81 0.20 14.73
CA LYS A 528 -14.89 0.88 13.43
C LYS A 528 -14.12 0.07 12.40
N VAL A 529 -14.77 -0.28 11.29
CA VAL A 529 -14.18 -1.03 10.19
C VAL A 529 -13.04 -0.23 9.56
N VAL A 530 -11.89 -0.88 9.39
CA VAL A 530 -10.71 -0.33 8.72
C VAL A 530 -10.41 -1.07 7.42
N GLU A 531 -10.85 -2.33 7.30
CA GLU A 531 -10.69 -3.15 6.10
C GLU A 531 -11.87 -4.11 5.96
N MET A 532 -12.26 -4.43 4.71
CA MET A 532 -13.23 -5.48 4.43
C MET A 532 -12.81 -6.30 3.21
N LYS A 533 -13.04 -7.63 3.28
CA LYS A 533 -12.72 -8.55 2.19
C LYS A 533 -13.83 -9.58 1.98
N ASP A 534 -14.24 -9.71 0.73
CA ASP A 534 -15.27 -10.67 0.32
C ASP A 534 -14.70 -12.07 0.15
N TYR A 535 -15.32 -13.07 0.80
CA TYR A 535 -14.99 -14.49 0.70
C TYR A 535 -16.16 -15.36 0.18
N GLY A 536 -17.00 -14.81 -0.69
CA GLY A 536 -18.13 -15.51 -1.28
C GLY A 536 -19.39 -15.45 -0.40
N SER A 537 -19.60 -16.41 0.50
CA SER A 537 -20.75 -16.44 1.41
C SER A 537 -20.68 -15.43 2.55
N HIS A 538 -19.46 -15.02 2.96
CA HIS A 538 -19.19 -14.12 4.07
C HIS A 538 -18.29 -12.98 3.66
N THR A 539 -18.42 -11.85 4.35
CA THR A 539 -17.44 -10.76 4.32
C THR A 539 -16.67 -10.75 5.64
N LEU A 540 -15.34 -10.74 5.54
CA LEU A 540 -14.46 -10.47 6.69
C LEU A 540 -14.35 -8.95 6.85
N PHE A 541 -14.64 -8.48 8.06
CA PHE A 541 -14.42 -7.09 8.48
C PHE A 541 -13.31 -7.07 9.51
N VAL A 542 -12.27 -6.30 9.25
CA VAL A 542 -11.24 -5.94 10.24
C VAL A 542 -11.59 -4.57 10.79
N ALA A 543 -11.60 -4.43 12.10
CA ALA A 543 -12.06 -3.21 12.74
C ALA A 543 -11.17 -2.81 13.92
N GLU A 544 -10.96 -1.51 14.09
CA GLU A 544 -10.28 -0.93 15.24
C GLU A 544 -11.27 -0.80 16.41
N VAL A 545 -10.87 -1.27 17.58
CA VAL A 545 -11.67 -1.18 18.81
C VAL A 545 -11.70 0.26 19.28
N THR A 546 -12.90 0.84 19.38
CA THR A 546 -13.12 2.21 19.83
C THR A 546 -13.60 2.30 21.27
N GLU A 547 -14.23 1.26 21.78
CA GLU A 547 -14.69 1.12 23.17
C GLU A 547 -14.76 -0.36 23.54
N ALA A 548 -14.39 -0.72 24.77
CA ALA A 548 -14.58 -2.06 25.31
C ALA A 548 -14.87 -1.97 26.80
N ARG A 549 -15.79 -2.82 27.30
CA ARG A 549 -16.17 -2.88 28.72
C ARG A 549 -16.39 -4.33 29.18
N ILE A 550 -15.99 -4.63 30.41
CA ILE A 550 -16.41 -5.84 31.12
C ILE A 550 -17.77 -5.54 31.73
N LEU A 551 -18.74 -6.43 31.54
CA LEU A 551 -20.09 -6.30 32.04
C LEU A 551 -20.35 -7.22 33.21
N SER A 552 -19.74 -8.40 33.26
CA SER A 552 -19.82 -9.35 34.39
C SER A 552 -18.60 -10.28 34.39
N ASP A 553 -18.43 -11.01 35.52
CA ASP A 553 -17.37 -12.02 35.69
C ASP A 553 -17.84 -13.44 35.29
N VAL A 554 -19.08 -13.59 34.80
CA VAL A 554 -19.62 -14.89 34.35
C VAL A 554 -18.80 -15.35 33.12
N PRO A 555 -18.36 -16.63 33.06
CA PRO A 555 -17.57 -17.13 31.94
C PRO A 555 -18.27 -16.97 30.59
N SER A 556 -17.48 -16.69 29.54
CA SER A 556 -18.00 -16.59 28.17
C SER A 556 -18.51 -17.94 27.67
N VAL A 557 -19.66 -17.93 26.99
CA VAL A 557 -20.23 -19.14 26.39
C VAL A 557 -19.40 -19.52 25.14
N THR A 558 -19.08 -20.80 25.03
CA THR A 558 -18.49 -21.39 23.83
C THR A 558 -19.54 -22.09 22.97
N TYR A 559 -19.21 -22.30 21.68
CA TYR A 559 -20.09 -23.03 20.77
C TYR A 559 -20.38 -24.46 21.28
N GLN A 560 -19.35 -25.13 21.86
CA GLN A 560 -19.51 -26.46 22.48
C GLN A 560 -20.46 -26.41 23.67
N TYR A 561 -20.28 -25.42 24.57
CA TYR A 561 -21.16 -25.25 25.73
C TYR A 561 -22.63 -25.02 25.35
N TYR A 562 -22.87 -24.26 24.27
CA TYR A 562 -24.19 -24.04 23.70
C TYR A 562 -24.86 -25.37 23.27
N PHE A 563 -24.14 -26.25 22.59
CA PHE A 563 -24.66 -27.55 22.18
C PHE A 563 -24.92 -28.49 23.35
N ASP A 564 -24.06 -28.46 24.36
CA ASP A 564 -24.14 -29.38 25.51
C ASP A 564 -25.21 -28.99 26.53
N HIS A 565 -25.41 -27.67 26.75
CA HIS A 565 -26.16 -27.16 27.89
C HIS A 565 -27.33 -26.24 27.55
N ILE A 566 -27.30 -25.52 26.42
CA ILE A 566 -28.30 -24.48 26.15
C ILE A 566 -29.28 -24.91 25.06
N LYS A 567 -28.77 -25.51 23.97
CA LYS A 567 -29.60 -25.98 22.87
C LYS A 567 -30.55 -27.08 23.34
N PRO A 568 -31.88 -26.96 23.13
CA PRO A 568 -32.82 -28.01 23.51
C PRO A 568 -32.46 -29.31 22.78
N LYS A 569 -32.29 -30.38 23.55
CA LYS A 569 -32.13 -31.73 23.00
C LYS A 569 -33.52 -32.25 22.59
N PRO A 570 -33.62 -32.95 21.42
CA PRO A 570 -34.87 -33.61 21.06
C PRO A 570 -35.31 -34.54 22.21
N GLN A 571 -36.48 -34.29 22.79
CA GLN A 571 -37.04 -35.26 23.76
C GLN A 571 -37.44 -36.53 22.99
N PRO A 572 -37.14 -37.72 23.51
CA PRO A 572 -37.68 -38.94 22.95
C PRO A 572 -39.21 -38.91 23.16
N THR A 573 -39.96 -38.63 22.12
CA THR A 573 -41.40 -38.83 22.13
C THR A 573 -41.67 -40.28 21.77
N ASP A 574 -42.48 -40.98 22.59
CA ASP A 574 -42.90 -42.39 22.40
C ASP A 574 -43.77 -42.62 21.14
N GLU A 575 -44.00 -41.60 20.32
CA GLU A 575 -44.64 -41.74 19.00
C GLU A 575 -43.56 -41.73 17.90
N LYS A 576 -43.54 -42.81 17.11
CA LYS A 576 -42.73 -42.87 15.90
C LYS A 576 -43.17 -41.79 14.92
N LYS A 577 -42.59 -40.59 15.04
CA LYS A 577 -42.73 -39.57 14.00
C LYS A 577 -41.76 -39.84 12.87
N VAL A 578 -42.30 -40.16 11.69
CA VAL A 578 -41.52 -40.20 10.47
C VAL A 578 -41.28 -38.77 9.98
N GLY A 579 -40.02 -38.40 9.81
CA GLY A 579 -39.68 -37.04 9.40
C GLY A 579 -38.19 -36.79 9.36
N TYR A 580 -37.78 -35.50 9.27
CA TYR A 580 -36.39 -35.08 9.24
C TYR A 580 -36.18 -33.99 10.27
N VAL A 581 -35.06 -34.03 11.01
CA VAL A 581 -34.69 -33.01 12.01
C VAL A 581 -33.52 -32.19 11.49
N CYS A 582 -33.65 -30.88 11.52
CA CYS A 582 -32.54 -29.98 11.18
C CYS A 582 -31.47 -30.06 12.29
N LYS A 583 -30.26 -30.49 11.92
CA LYS A 583 -29.10 -30.61 12.82
C LYS A 583 -28.67 -29.26 13.40
N ILE A 584 -29.00 -28.16 12.77
CA ILE A 584 -28.59 -26.81 13.16
C ILE A 584 -29.51 -26.25 14.24
N CYS A 585 -30.83 -26.26 14.04
CA CYS A 585 -31.79 -25.61 14.97
C CYS A 585 -32.78 -26.54 15.65
N GLY A 586 -32.78 -27.84 15.31
CA GLY A 586 -33.70 -28.82 15.87
C GLY A 586 -35.14 -28.77 15.31
N TYR A 587 -35.40 -28.00 14.25
CA TYR A 587 -36.68 -28.00 13.55
C TYR A 587 -36.99 -29.37 12.99
N VAL A 588 -38.19 -29.88 13.27
CA VAL A 588 -38.66 -31.17 12.74
C VAL A 588 -39.58 -30.93 11.54
N TYR A 589 -39.18 -31.45 10.40
CA TYR A 589 -40.03 -31.53 9.23
C TYR A 589 -40.81 -32.86 9.26
N GLU A 590 -42.12 -32.76 9.36
CA GLU A 590 -43.01 -33.92 9.40
C GLU A 590 -43.42 -34.35 7.97
N GLY A 591 -42.57 -35.11 7.27
CA GLY A 591 -42.82 -35.61 5.93
C GLY A 591 -41.98 -36.83 5.64
N GLU A 592 -42.49 -37.72 4.74
CA GLU A 592 -41.83 -38.99 4.38
C GLU A 592 -40.56 -38.75 3.53
N GLU A 593 -40.53 -37.66 2.75
CA GLU A 593 -39.40 -37.25 1.90
C GLU A 593 -39.10 -35.76 2.08
N LEU A 594 -37.80 -35.43 2.16
CA LEU A 594 -37.31 -34.08 2.17
C LEU A 594 -36.78 -33.73 0.78
N THR A 595 -37.30 -32.70 0.13
CA THR A 595 -36.82 -32.28 -1.19
C THR A 595 -35.44 -31.65 -1.12
N ALA A 596 -34.60 -31.82 -2.14
CA ALA A 596 -33.23 -31.30 -2.14
C ALA A 596 -33.13 -29.76 -2.05
N ASP A 597 -34.20 -29.07 -2.41
CA ASP A 597 -34.33 -27.61 -2.36
C ASP A 597 -35.02 -27.09 -1.06
N PHE A 598 -35.32 -28.00 -0.11
CA PHE A 598 -35.95 -27.62 1.14
C PHE A 598 -35.02 -26.73 1.97
N ILE A 599 -35.57 -25.61 2.43
CA ILE A 599 -34.87 -24.69 3.31
C ILE A 599 -35.56 -24.66 4.68
N CYS A 600 -34.80 -24.88 5.73
CA CYS A 600 -35.31 -24.84 7.08
C CYS A 600 -36.02 -23.50 7.36
N PRO A 601 -37.31 -23.50 7.78
CA PRO A 601 -38.04 -22.27 8.02
C PRO A 601 -37.51 -21.47 9.21
N LEU A 602 -36.79 -22.12 10.14
CA LEU A 602 -36.25 -21.48 11.34
C LEU A 602 -34.83 -20.91 11.10
N CYS A 603 -33.91 -21.72 10.61
CA CYS A 603 -32.49 -21.32 10.51
C CYS A 603 -32.02 -21.07 9.08
N LYS A 604 -32.87 -21.30 8.08
CA LYS A 604 -32.60 -21.11 6.65
C LYS A 604 -31.47 -21.97 6.07
N HIS A 605 -31.09 -23.07 6.72
CA HIS A 605 -30.17 -24.08 6.20
C HIS A 605 -30.86 -25.02 5.23
N GLY A 606 -30.12 -25.59 4.30
CA GLY A 606 -30.65 -26.46 3.27
C GLY A 606 -30.95 -27.90 3.74
N ALA A 607 -31.45 -28.72 2.81
CA ALA A 607 -31.83 -30.12 3.07
C ALA A 607 -30.66 -30.98 3.55
N GLU A 608 -29.43 -30.64 3.20
CA GLU A 608 -28.18 -31.30 3.60
C GLU A 608 -27.94 -31.26 5.11
N ASP A 609 -28.52 -30.29 5.80
CA ASP A 609 -28.43 -30.16 7.24
C ASP A 609 -29.55 -30.85 8.00
N PHE A 610 -30.36 -31.68 7.32
CA PHE A 610 -31.41 -32.47 7.91
C PHE A 610 -31.01 -33.94 8.03
N GLU A 611 -31.40 -34.56 9.14
CA GLU A 611 -31.22 -36.00 9.36
C GLU A 611 -32.57 -36.65 9.54
N LYS A 612 -32.74 -37.83 8.94
CA LYS A 612 -33.98 -38.58 9.01
C LYS A 612 -34.19 -39.12 10.45
N ILE A 613 -35.35 -38.87 11.03
CA ILE A 613 -35.71 -39.38 12.32
C ILE A 613 -36.05 -40.90 12.13
N GLN A 614 -35.30 -41.77 12.82
CA GLN A 614 -35.48 -43.23 12.78
C GLN A 614 -36.58 -43.69 13.71
#